data_277be734d3491f389bc3d53b744e1cde
#
_entry.id   277be734d3491f389bc3d53b744e1cde
#
_cell.length_a   1.000
_cell.length_b   1.000
_cell.length_c   1.000
_cell.angle_alpha   90.00
_cell.angle_beta   90.00
_cell.angle_gamma   90.00
#
_symmetry.space_group_name_H-M   'P 1'
#
loop_
_entity.id
_entity.type
_entity.pdbx_description
1 polymer ?
#
loop_
_entity_poly.entity_id
_entity_poly.type
_entity_poly.pdbx_seq_one_letter_code
_entity_poly.pdbx_strand_id
1 'polypeptide(L)'
;MSEAVIVSGVRTAIGNYGGALQDVPAVKLGSIVIQGALKKINVRPMGNAGYAPESLKGETLIELEKKYANWDASAREVLVDEVIMGNVIQGGQGQNPARQAAIYAGVPKEVNAFTVNKICASGMKAVALAAQAIKAGEADVIVAGGIENMSNVPYYAPKMRWGARMFNAEMVDGMVYDGLWEIFYNYHMGVTSENIAEKYGIGREEQDAFALQSNNRALAATKNGIFKEEIVPVEVRVKRETKQFDTDEHPRETSMELLGKLPTVFKKDGAVTAGNASAITDAGAALVIMSAEKARELGLKPMARIKAYAAGGVDPAYMGLGVVPATRKVLEKTGLTLKDIDYTELNEAFASQSIGCIRELGFDMSKTNLYGGGISLGHPIGCTGARILVTLAHDM
;
A
#
# COMPACT_ATOMS: atom_id res chain seq x y z
N MET A 1 20.34 10.26 17.85
CA MET A 1 19.56 9.92 16.64
C MET A 1 18.14 10.39 16.88
N SER A 2 17.60 11.15 15.96
CA SER A 2 16.21 11.62 16.03
C SER A 2 15.23 10.45 15.99
N GLU A 3 14.11 10.53 16.72
CA GLU A 3 13.07 9.51 16.65
C GLU A 3 12.10 9.84 15.50
N ALA A 4 11.74 8.85 14.69
CA ALA A 4 10.74 9.01 13.66
C ALA A 4 9.35 8.64 14.19
N VAL A 5 8.40 9.56 14.04
CA VAL A 5 7.01 9.41 14.48
C VAL A 5 6.03 9.58 13.32
N ILE A 6 4.93 8.84 13.36
CA ILE A 6 3.79 9.00 12.46
C ILE A 6 2.83 10.00 13.10
N VAL A 7 2.52 11.09 12.42
CA VAL A 7 1.61 12.13 12.93
C VAL A 7 0.27 12.15 12.19
N SER A 8 0.21 11.53 11.02
CA SER A 8 -1.02 11.39 10.22
C SER A 8 -0.94 10.15 9.34
N GLY A 9 -2.07 9.55 9.06
CA GLY A 9 -2.23 8.47 8.11
C GLY A 9 -3.64 8.44 7.53
N VAL A 10 -3.73 8.26 6.22
CA VAL A 10 -5.01 8.11 5.51
C VAL A 10 -4.85 7.16 4.33
N ARG A 11 -5.98 6.62 3.86
CA ARG A 11 -6.06 5.83 2.62
C ARG A 11 -7.31 6.20 1.83
N THR A 12 -7.37 5.82 0.57
CA THR A 12 -8.65 5.75 -0.14
C THR A 12 -9.43 4.52 0.32
N ALA A 13 -10.73 4.48 0.06
CA ALA A 13 -11.41 3.20 -0.01
C ALA A 13 -10.75 2.34 -1.11
N ILE A 14 -10.84 1.02 -0.96
CA ILE A 14 -10.24 0.04 -1.89
C ILE A 14 -11.28 -0.33 -2.93
N GLY A 15 -10.97 -0.08 -4.21
CA GLY A 15 -11.82 -0.43 -5.34
C GLY A 15 -11.52 -1.84 -5.85
N ASN A 16 -12.54 -2.55 -6.28
CA ASN A 16 -12.40 -3.84 -6.95
C ASN A 16 -11.75 -3.70 -8.34
N TYR A 17 -11.19 -4.79 -8.84
CA TYR A 17 -10.74 -4.88 -10.24
C TYR A 17 -11.90 -4.57 -11.20
N GLY A 18 -11.72 -3.55 -12.03
CA GLY A 18 -12.79 -3.04 -12.89
C GLY A 18 -13.94 -2.36 -12.14
N GLY A 19 -13.75 -1.99 -10.86
CA GLY A 19 -14.71 -1.32 -9.99
C GLY A 19 -14.67 0.21 -10.07
N ALA A 20 -15.08 0.86 -8.99
CA ALA A 20 -15.28 2.31 -8.95
C ALA A 20 -14.00 3.13 -9.24
N LEU A 21 -12.82 2.60 -8.96
CA LEU A 21 -11.54 3.28 -9.15
C LEU A 21 -10.85 2.96 -10.49
N GLN A 22 -11.42 2.10 -11.35
CA GLN A 22 -10.76 1.63 -12.57
C GLN A 22 -10.20 2.75 -13.46
N ASP A 23 -10.91 3.87 -13.59
CA ASP A 23 -10.55 5.00 -14.44
C ASP A 23 -9.77 6.10 -13.69
N VAL A 24 -9.45 5.90 -12.41
CA VAL A 24 -8.72 6.86 -11.59
C VAL A 24 -7.23 6.51 -11.60
N PRO A 25 -6.36 7.25 -12.31
CA PRO A 25 -4.94 6.93 -12.38
C PRO A 25 -4.31 6.77 -11.00
N ALA A 26 -3.36 5.84 -10.83
CA ALA A 26 -2.68 5.62 -9.55
C ALA A 26 -2.04 6.92 -9.00
N VAL A 27 -1.46 7.76 -9.86
CA VAL A 27 -0.90 9.06 -9.47
C VAL A 27 -1.96 10.00 -8.90
N LYS A 28 -3.23 9.90 -9.35
CA LYS A 28 -4.34 10.69 -8.81
C LYS A 28 -4.75 10.17 -7.43
N LEU A 29 -4.83 8.86 -7.24
CA LEU A 29 -5.02 8.25 -5.91
C LEU A 29 -3.93 8.73 -4.94
N GLY A 30 -2.67 8.74 -5.41
CA GLY A 30 -1.53 9.27 -4.64
C GLY A 30 -1.72 10.75 -4.26
N SER A 31 -2.16 11.58 -5.19
CA SER A 31 -2.37 13.01 -4.90
C SER A 31 -3.44 13.23 -3.83
N ILE A 32 -4.51 12.44 -3.85
CA ILE A 32 -5.61 12.53 -2.90
C ILE A 32 -5.13 12.16 -1.48
N VAL A 33 -4.39 11.06 -1.34
CA VAL A 33 -3.94 10.61 -0.01
C VAL A 33 -2.80 11.47 0.53
N ILE A 34 -1.87 11.97 -0.30
CA ILE A 34 -0.83 12.92 0.12
C ILE A 34 -1.49 14.19 0.67
N GLN A 35 -2.41 14.76 -0.09
CA GLN A 35 -3.14 15.96 0.32
C GLN A 35 -4.00 15.69 1.56
N GLY A 36 -4.71 14.57 1.59
CA GLY A 36 -5.54 14.16 2.72
C GLY A 36 -4.76 14.00 4.02
N ALA A 37 -3.58 13.35 3.96
CA ALA A 37 -2.73 13.16 5.13
C ALA A 37 -2.21 14.49 5.73
N LEU A 38 -1.83 15.44 4.87
CA LEU A 38 -1.39 16.77 5.30
C LEU A 38 -2.56 17.61 5.83
N LYS A 39 -3.71 17.61 5.15
CA LYS A 39 -4.91 18.32 5.59
C LYS A 39 -5.44 17.83 6.93
N LYS A 40 -5.37 16.52 7.19
CA LYS A 40 -5.83 15.92 8.45
C LYS A 40 -5.16 16.51 9.69
N ILE A 41 -3.93 16.97 9.56
CA ILE A 41 -3.16 17.63 10.64
C ILE A 41 -3.07 19.15 10.45
N ASN A 42 -3.88 19.73 9.59
CA ASN A 42 -3.91 21.16 9.26
C ASN A 42 -2.53 21.73 8.89
N VAL A 43 -1.83 21.04 7.98
CA VAL A 43 -0.50 21.42 7.48
C VAL A 43 -0.58 21.76 6.00
N ARG A 44 0.04 22.89 5.62
CA ARG A 44 0.31 23.29 4.26
C ARG A 44 1.80 23.04 3.95
N PRO A 45 2.13 22.23 2.92
CA PRO A 45 3.51 21.93 2.59
C PRO A 45 4.21 23.16 1.98
N MET A 46 5.43 23.39 2.43
CA MET A 46 6.36 24.37 1.86
C MET A 46 7.59 23.65 1.31
N GLY A 47 8.15 24.19 0.25
CA GLY A 47 9.45 23.79 -0.29
C GLY A 47 10.56 24.75 0.13
N ASN A 48 11.80 24.30 0.09
CA ASN A 48 12.95 25.14 0.38
C ASN A 48 13.43 25.86 -0.89
N ALA A 49 12.90 27.04 -1.16
CA ALA A 49 13.30 27.87 -2.31
C ALA A 49 14.69 28.52 -2.16
N GLY A 50 15.34 28.41 -0.99
CA GLY A 50 16.67 29.00 -0.76
C GLY A 50 17.77 28.45 -1.66
N TYR A 51 17.59 27.23 -2.19
CA TYR A 51 18.51 26.58 -3.13
C TYR A 51 18.09 26.71 -4.60
N ALA A 52 17.05 27.49 -4.89
CA ALA A 52 16.62 27.70 -6.28
C ALA A 52 17.74 28.36 -7.11
N PRO A 53 17.85 28.02 -8.41
CA PRO A 53 18.75 28.74 -9.32
C PRO A 53 18.47 30.25 -9.31
N GLU A 54 19.48 31.08 -9.39
CA GLU A 54 19.33 32.56 -9.36
C GLU A 54 18.31 33.06 -10.38
N SER A 55 18.27 32.44 -11.57
CA SER A 55 17.31 32.77 -12.64
C SER A 55 15.84 32.47 -12.31
N LEU A 56 15.60 31.64 -11.28
CA LEU A 56 14.28 31.20 -10.81
C LEU A 56 13.96 31.72 -9.41
N LYS A 57 14.88 32.43 -8.76
CA LYS A 57 14.64 33.05 -7.45
C LYS A 57 13.54 34.09 -7.57
N GLY A 58 12.58 34.03 -6.66
CA GLY A 58 11.44 34.94 -6.64
C GLY A 58 10.26 34.50 -7.51
N GLU A 59 10.39 33.41 -8.29
CA GLU A 59 9.23 32.78 -8.86
C GLU A 59 8.37 32.19 -7.74
N THR A 60 7.17 32.72 -7.62
CA THR A 60 6.13 32.21 -6.77
C THR A 60 5.59 30.89 -7.35
N LEU A 61 4.44 30.45 -6.96
CA LEU A 61 3.81 29.22 -7.50
C LEU A 61 3.72 29.26 -9.02
N ILE A 62 4.22 28.22 -9.69
CA ILE A 62 4.01 28.02 -11.13
C ILE A 62 2.53 27.73 -11.40
N GLU A 63 2.08 27.93 -12.65
CA GLU A 63 0.66 27.75 -13.01
C GLU A 63 0.11 26.36 -12.65
N LEU A 64 0.95 25.32 -12.73
CA LEU A 64 0.58 23.96 -12.34
C LEU A 64 0.32 23.85 -10.83
N GLU A 65 1.18 24.45 -10.00
CA GLU A 65 1.00 24.47 -8.55
C GLU A 65 -0.24 25.25 -8.15
N LYS A 66 -0.49 26.42 -8.77
CA LYS A 66 -1.71 27.21 -8.53
C LYS A 66 -2.99 26.41 -8.75
N LYS A 67 -2.98 25.53 -9.75
CA LYS A 67 -4.11 24.67 -10.07
C LYS A 67 -4.43 23.65 -8.96
N TYR A 68 -3.40 23.15 -8.25
CA TYR A 68 -3.54 22.06 -7.29
C TYR A 68 -3.32 22.48 -5.84
N ALA A 69 -2.73 23.64 -5.59
CA ALA A 69 -2.47 24.17 -4.25
C ALA A 69 -3.73 24.74 -3.59
N ASN A 70 -4.72 23.88 -3.29
CA ASN A 70 -5.98 24.26 -2.65
C ASN A 70 -5.90 24.07 -1.11
N TRP A 71 -4.87 24.62 -0.50
CA TRP A 71 -4.65 24.55 0.93
C TRP A 71 -5.48 25.60 1.67
N ASP A 72 -5.90 25.26 2.90
CA ASP A 72 -6.51 26.25 3.79
C ASP A 72 -5.49 27.35 4.10
N ALA A 73 -5.90 28.62 3.97
CA ALA A 73 -5.03 29.77 4.27
C ALA A 73 -4.59 29.84 5.74
N SER A 74 -5.37 29.27 6.65
CA SER A 74 -5.07 29.15 8.07
C SER A 74 -4.19 27.95 8.43
N ALA A 75 -3.94 27.04 7.47
CA ALA A 75 -3.12 25.86 7.71
C ALA A 75 -1.67 26.26 8.00
N ARG A 76 -1.06 25.54 8.92
CA ARG A 76 0.31 25.76 9.34
C ARG A 76 1.29 25.42 8.22
N GLU A 77 2.17 26.35 7.88
CA GLU A 77 3.24 26.15 6.90
C GLU A 77 4.34 25.25 7.47
N VAL A 78 4.67 24.18 6.77
CA VAL A 78 5.70 23.22 7.18
C VAL A 78 6.56 22.85 5.98
N LEU A 79 7.88 22.94 6.12
CA LEU A 79 8.81 22.40 5.15
C LEU A 79 8.62 20.89 5.06
N VAL A 80 8.37 20.40 3.85
CA VAL A 80 8.36 18.98 3.52
C VAL A 80 9.65 18.69 2.76
N ASP A 81 10.43 17.75 3.25
CA ASP A 81 11.73 17.44 2.68
C ASP A 81 11.59 16.54 1.46
N GLU A 82 10.70 15.55 1.52
CA GLU A 82 10.56 14.56 0.46
C GLU A 82 9.19 13.87 0.45
N VAL A 83 8.81 13.34 -0.73
CA VAL A 83 7.66 12.46 -0.91
C VAL A 83 8.13 11.12 -1.45
N ILE A 84 7.85 10.02 -0.74
CA ILE A 84 8.27 8.66 -1.12
C ILE A 84 7.03 7.78 -1.30
N MET A 85 6.75 7.32 -2.52
CA MET A 85 5.58 6.47 -2.77
C MET A 85 5.98 5.12 -3.35
N GLY A 86 5.44 4.06 -2.75
CA GLY A 86 5.49 2.72 -3.32
C GLY A 86 4.56 2.60 -4.52
N ASN A 87 5.04 2.03 -5.62
CA ASN A 87 4.22 1.68 -6.77
C ASN A 87 4.92 0.55 -7.55
N VAL A 88 4.23 -0.52 -7.83
CA VAL A 88 4.81 -1.71 -8.46
C VAL A 88 4.69 -1.64 -9.96
N ILE A 89 3.48 -1.50 -10.48
CA ILE A 89 3.19 -1.58 -11.91
C ILE A 89 3.18 -0.16 -12.48
N GLN A 90 4.35 0.31 -12.90
CA GLN A 90 4.54 1.70 -13.35
C GLN A 90 4.38 1.90 -14.86
N GLY A 91 4.17 0.83 -15.61
CA GLY A 91 4.02 0.88 -17.06
C GLY A 91 2.89 1.81 -17.50
N GLY A 92 3.19 2.73 -18.42
CA GLY A 92 2.19 3.68 -18.95
C GLY A 92 1.82 4.85 -18.05
N GLN A 93 2.33 4.93 -16.81
CA GLN A 93 2.01 6.01 -15.86
C GLN A 93 2.84 7.30 -16.08
N GLY A 94 3.81 7.28 -16.95
CA GLY A 94 4.75 8.40 -17.16
C GLY A 94 5.93 8.35 -16.17
N GLN A 95 6.68 9.46 -16.12
CA GLN A 95 7.88 9.54 -15.29
C GLN A 95 7.53 9.66 -13.81
N ASN A 96 8.17 8.86 -12.95
CA ASN A 96 8.17 8.99 -11.50
C ASN A 96 6.76 9.26 -10.90
N PRO A 97 5.92 8.23 -10.75
CA PRO A 97 4.56 8.38 -10.22
C PRO A 97 4.47 9.14 -8.90
N ALA A 98 5.45 8.99 -7.99
CA ALA A 98 5.50 9.73 -6.73
C ALA A 98 5.63 11.25 -6.96
N ARG A 99 6.48 11.66 -7.92
CA ARG A 99 6.66 13.08 -8.27
C ARG A 99 5.37 13.67 -8.84
N GLN A 100 4.72 12.94 -9.73
CA GLN A 100 3.44 13.37 -10.28
C GLN A 100 2.38 13.52 -9.17
N ALA A 101 2.27 12.52 -8.29
CA ALA A 101 1.33 12.54 -7.18
C ALA A 101 1.59 13.72 -6.24
N ALA A 102 2.86 14.03 -5.92
CA ALA A 102 3.24 15.17 -5.09
C ALA A 102 2.79 16.51 -5.70
N ILE A 103 3.10 16.76 -6.97
CA ILE A 103 2.69 17.98 -7.66
C ILE A 103 1.17 18.08 -7.75
N TYR A 104 0.47 16.99 -8.11
CA TYR A 104 -0.99 16.98 -8.18
C TYR A 104 -1.66 17.06 -6.80
N ALA A 105 -0.93 16.81 -5.72
CA ALA A 105 -1.37 17.07 -4.35
C ALA A 105 -1.18 18.54 -3.94
N GLY A 106 -0.56 19.37 -4.77
CA GLY A 106 -0.22 20.76 -4.44
C GLY A 106 0.99 20.89 -3.51
N VAL A 107 1.87 19.88 -3.50
CA VAL A 107 3.19 19.96 -2.86
C VAL A 107 4.10 20.80 -3.74
N PRO A 108 4.88 21.76 -3.19
CA PRO A 108 5.73 22.67 -3.97
C PRO A 108 6.76 21.94 -4.82
N LYS A 109 7.11 22.57 -5.94
CA LYS A 109 8.10 22.06 -6.92
C LYS A 109 9.50 21.83 -6.35
N GLU A 110 9.84 22.51 -5.30
CA GLU A 110 11.12 22.38 -4.60
C GLU A 110 11.23 21.07 -3.81
N VAL A 111 10.10 20.44 -3.46
CA VAL A 111 10.08 19.20 -2.71
C VAL A 111 10.42 18.02 -3.61
N ASN A 112 11.45 17.26 -3.26
CA ASN A 112 11.83 16.06 -3.99
C ASN A 112 10.79 14.95 -3.85
N ALA A 113 10.80 14.03 -4.84
CA ALA A 113 9.99 12.83 -4.73
C ALA A 113 10.60 11.67 -5.52
N PHE A 114 10.44 10.45 -5.04
CA PHE A 114 10.80 9.26 -5.80
C PHE A 114 9.85 8.10 -5.53
N THR A 115 9.79 7.20 -6.52
CA THR A 115 8.96 5.99 -6.48
C THR A 115 9.82 4.79 -6.11
N VAL A 116 9.32 3.96 -5.19
CA VAL A 116 10.00 2.74 -4.75
C VAL A 116 9.21 1.51 -5.17
N ASN A 117 9.91 0.51 -5.71
CA ASN A 117 9.35 -0.79 -6.01
C ASN A 117 10.04 -1.87 -5.18
N LYS A 118 9.28 -2.51 -4.32
CA LYS A 118 9.63 -3.72 -3.57
C LYS A 118 8.43 -4.67 -3.55
N ILE A 119 7.77 -4.78 -4.69
CA ILE A 119 6.53 -5.54 -4.88
C ILE A 119 5.52 -5.22 -3.76
N CYS A 120 4.87 -6.19 -3.16
CA CYS A 120 3.85 -5.99 -2.11
C CYS A 120 4.34 -5.17 -0.89
N ALA A 121 5.64 -5.08 -0.67
CA ALA A 121 6.23 -4.32 0.43
C ALA A 121 6.60 -2.86 0.06
N SER A 122 6.27 -2.38 -1.14
CA SER A 122 6.69 -1.05 -1.63
C SER A 122 6.24 0.08 -0.71
N GLY A 123 4.96 0.12 -0.33
CA GLY A 123 4.43 1.15 0.57
C GLY A 123 5.08 1.12 1.96
N MET A 124 5.30 -0.06 2.54
CA MET A 124 6.03 -0.20 3.81
C MET A 124 7.50 0.19 3.68
N LYS A 125 8.13 -0.10 2.53
CA LYS A 125 9.53 0.31 2.27
C LYS A 125 9.64 1.82 2.15
N ALA A 126 8.65 2.51 1.57
CA ALA A 126 8.59 3.97 1.53
C ALA A 126 8.62 4.56 2.95
N VAL A 127 7.79 4.04 3.86
CA VAL A 127 7.77 4.45 5.28
C VAL A 127 9.09 4.12 5.99
N ALA A 128 9.69 2.97 5.72
CA ALA A 128 10.97 2.60 6.30
C ALA A 128 12.10 3.54 5.83
N LEU A 129 12.12 3.97 4.55
CA LEU A 129 13.07 4.94 4.02
C LEU A 129 12.89 6.32 4.65
N ALA A 130 11.64 6.78 4.81
CA ALA A 130 11.35 8.01 5.52
C ALA A 130 11.88 7.99 6.96
N ALA A 131 11.64 6.90 7.69
CA ALA A 131 12.18 6.73 9.03
C ALA A 131 13.72 6.66 9.07
N GLN A 132 14.34 6.11 8.03
CA GLN A 132 15.81 6.10 7.89
C GLN A 132 16.37 7.51 7.72
N ALA A 133 15.82 8.29 6.80
CA ALA A 133 16.26 9.67 6.54
C ALA A 133 16.12 10.53 7.81
N ILE A 134 14.99 10.46 8.52
CA ILE A 134 14.76 11.18 9.76
C ILE A 134 15.76 10.76 10.85
N LYS A 135 15.97 9.44 11.05
CA LYS A 135 16.93 8.94 12.05
C LYS A 135 18.39 9.29 11.71
N ALA A 136 18.70 9.46 10.43
CA ALA A 136 20.01 9.92 9.97
C ALA A 136 20.20 11.44 10.12
N GLY A 137 19.13 12.21 10.36
CA GLY A 137 19.19 13.68 10.43
C GLY A 137 19.21 14.37 9.07
N GLU A 138 18.82 13.65 8.00
CA GLU A 138 18.75 14.17 6.63
C GLU A 138 17.41 14.84 6.32
N ALA A 139 16.39 14.59 7.12
CA ALA A 139 15.04 15.13 6.95
C ALA A 139 14.32 15.23 8.28
N ASP A 140 13.35 16.16 8.35
CA ASP A 140 12.44 16.33 9.48
C ASP A 140 11.01 15.94 9.14
N VAL A 141 10.57 16.10 7.90
CA VAL A 141 9.18 15.87 7.48
C VAL A 141 9.15 15.17 6.12
N ILE A 142 8.65 13.95 6.09
CA ILE A 142 8.49 13.18 4.86
C ILE A 142 7.05 12.67 4.76
N VAL A 143 6.46 12.79 3.55
CA VAL A 143 5.23 12.09 3.23
C VAL A 143 5.59 10.78 2.55
N ALA A 144 5.23 9.66 3.16
CA ALA A 144 5.52 8.34 2.62
C ALA A 144 4.25 7.49 2.50
N GLY A 145 4.16 6.70 1.44
CA GLY A 145 2.96 5.92 1.21
C GLY A 145 3.09 4.89 0.10
N GLY A 146 1.98 4.54 -0.51
CA GLY A 146 1.93 3.66 -1.65
C GLY A 146 0.66 3.82 -2.45
N ILE A 147 0.75 3.54 -3.72
CA ILE A 147 -0.33 3.63 -4.69
C ILE A 147 -0.32 2.40 -5.60
N GLU A 148 -1.49 1.98 -6.02
CA GLU A 148 -1.63 1.01 -7.11
C GLU A 148 -3.00 1.16 -7.75
N ASN A 149 -3.05 1.11 -9.07
CA ASN A 149 -4.29 0.87 -9.80
C ASN A 149 -4.03 -0.30 -10.75
N MET A 150 -4.46 -1.48 -10.33
CA MET A 150 -4.26 -2.72 -11.09
C MET A 150 -5.26 -2.82 -12.24
N SER A 151 -6.40 -2.13 -12.14
CA SER A 151 -7.43 -2.10 -13.18
C SER A 151 -7.00 -1.32 -14.43
N ASN A 152 -6.08 -0.37 -14.29
CA ASN A 152 -5.68 0.54 -15.37
C ASN A 152 -4.27 0.23 -15.91
N VAL A 153 -3.82 -1.01 -15.78
CA VAL A 153 -2.51 -1.43 -16.28
C VAL A 153 -2.60 -1.77 -17.77
N PRO A 154 -1.70 -1.23 -18.61
CA PRO A 154 -1.71 -1.52 -20.04
C PRO A 154 -1.17 -2.92 -20.36
N TYR A 155 -1.56 -3.41 -21.53
CA TYR A 155 -0.88 -4.52 -22.18
C TYR A 155 0.36 -4.04 -22.92
N TYR A 156 1.42 -4.82 -22.92
CA TYR A 156 2.66 -4.53 -23.63
C TYR A 156 2.73 -5.29 -24.95
N ALA A 157 3.25 -4.64 -25.96
CA ALA A 157 3.55 -5.26 -27.26
C ALA A 157 5.07 -5.17 -27.57
N PRO A 158 5.94 -5.98 -26.93
CA PRO A 158 7.40 -5.82 -26.97
C PRO A 158 7.99 -5.83 -28.36
N LYS A 159 7.45 -6.64 -29.28
CA LYS A 159 7.93 -6.75 -30.66
C LYS A 159 7.53 -5.58 -31.56
N MET A 160 6.58 -4.72 -31.12
CA MET A 160 6.03 -3.66 -31.96
C MET A 160 6.99 -2.48 -32.18
N ARG A 161 7.96 -2.27 -31.30
CA ARG A 161 8.98 -1.19 -31.48
C ARG A 161 9.71 -1.28 -32.82
N TRP A 162 9.90 -2.50 -33.30
CA TRP A 162 10.59 -2.78 -34.57
C TRP A 162 9.65 -3.35 -35.65
N GLY A 163 8.34 -3.21 -35.45
CA GLY A 163 7.32 -3.53 -36.46
C GLY A 163 6.88 -4.98 -36.53
N ALA A 164 7.21 -5.83 -35.52
CA ALA A 164 6.82 -7.25 -35.51
C ALA A 164 6.95 -7.95 -36.88
N ARG A 165 8.09 -7.79 -37.53
CA ARG A 165 8.35 -7.98 -38.98
C ARG A 165 7.87 -9.30 -39.61
N MET A 166 7.79 -10.39 -38.83
CA MET A 166 7.36 -11.71 -39.30
C MET A 166 6.79 -12.53 -38.15
N PHE A 167 5.79 -13.34 -38.40
CA PHE A 167 5.02 -14.14 -37.46
C PHE A 167 4.16 -13.34 -36.48
N ASN A 168 3.43 -14.02 -35.61
CA ASN A 168 2.55 -13.39 -34.63
C ASN A 168 3.36 -12.62 -33.54
N ALA A 169 2.79 -11.51 -33.06
CA ALA A 169 3.27 -10.80 -31.91
C ALA A 169 2.32 -11.02 -30.73
N GLU A 170 2.88 -11.21 -29.56
CA GLU A 170 2.12 -11.36 -28.32
C GLU A 170 1.78 -9.99 -27.73
N MET A 171 0.61 -9.92 -27.09
CA MET A 171 0.25 -8.85 -26.16
C MET A 171 0.43 -9.41 -24.75
N VAL A 172 1.34 -8.81 -23.99
CA VAL A 172 1.67 -9.23 -22.61
C VAL A 172 0.83 -8.43 -21.64
N ASP A 173 0.08 -9.08 -20.77
CA ASP A 173 -0.65 -8.42 -19.68
C ASP A 173 0.36 -7.86 -18.68
N GLY A 174 0.47 -6.53 -18.64
CA GLY A 174 1.41 -5.83 -17.76
C GLY A 174 1.09 -6.02 -16.28
N MET A 175 -0.18 -6.17 -15.93
CA MET A 175 -0.58 -6.43 -14.54
C MET A 175 -0.07 -7.79 -14.05
N VAL A 176 -0.23 -8.80 -14.86
CA VAL A 176 0.25 -10.15 -14.53
C VAL A 176 1.77 -10.20 -14.56
N TYR A 177 2.39 -9.73 -15.64
CA TYR A 177 3.83 -9.87 -15.84
C TYR A 177 4.68 -9.09 -14.84
N ASP A 178 4.34 -7.83 -14.56
CA ASP A 178 5.11 -6.97 -13.66
C ASP A 178 4.68 -7.08 -12.19
N GLY A 179 3.46 -7.57 -11.92
CA GLY A 179 2.90 -7.58 -10.56
C GLY A 179 2.66 -8.96 -9.96
N LEU A 180 2.28 -9.95 -10.77
CA LEU A 180 1.75 -11.23 -10.29
C LEU A 180 2.49 -12.46 -10.79
N TRP A 181 3.58 -12.27 -11.57
CA TRP A 181 4.37 -13.36 -12.12
C TRP A 181 5.66 -13.58 -11.33
N GLU A 182 5.89 -14.81 -10.88
CA GLU A 182 7.17 -15.21 -10.31
C GLU A 182 8.17 -15.49 -11.44
N ILE A 183 9.06 -14.54 -11.67
CA ILE A 183 9.90 -14.50 -12.87
C ILE A 183 11.00 -15.54 -12.90
N PHE A 184 11.49 -15.99 -11.73
CA PHE A 184 12.62 -16.93 -11.66
C PHE A 184 12.19 -18.37 -11.96
N TYR A 185 11.03 -18.80 -11.45
CA TYR A 185 10.46 -20.12 -11.69
C TYR A 185 9.40 -20.12 -12.78
N ASN A 186 9.06 -18.94 -13.33
CA ASN A 186 8.18 -18.75 -14.49
C ASN A 186 6.75 -19.29 -14.29
N TYR A 187 6.10 -18.85 -13.20
CA TYR A 187 4.71 -19.15 -12.92
C TYR A 187 4.00 -18.01 -12.16
N HIS A 188 2.68 -18.07 -12.07
CA HIS A 188 1.89 -17.09 -11.34
C HIS A 188 2.17 -17.17 -9.83
N MET A 189 2.13 -16.02 -9.13
CA MET A 189 2.35 -15.93 -7.65
C MET A 189 1.46 -16.87 -6.85
N GLY A 190 0.27 -17.23 -7.34
CA GLY A 190 -0.60 -18.22 -6.70
C GLY A 190 0.04 -19.61 -6.56
N VAL A 191 0.98 -19.98 -7.44
CA VAL A 191 1.73 -21.24 -7.32
C VAL A 191 2.65 -21.21 -6.10
N THR A 192 3.22 -20.05 -5.74
CA THR A 192 4.02 -19.93 -4.50
C THR A 192 3.18 -20.23 -3.26
N SER A 193 1.89 -19.87 -3.30
CA SER A 193 0.93 -20.18 -2.23
C SER A 193 0.60 -21.67 -2.17
N GLU A 194 0.44 -22.33 -3.32
CA GLU A 194 0.29 -23.80 -3.38
C GLU A 194 1.53 -24.51 -2.83
N ASN A 195 2.74 -24.01 -3.14
CA ASN A 195 3.99 -24.55 -2.58
C ASN A 195 4.02 -24.46 -1.04
N ILE A 196 3.55 -23.35 -0.48
CA ILE A 196 3.45 -23.18 0.98
C ILE A 196 2.38 -24.12 1.55
N ALA A 197 1.21 -24.22 0.89
CA ALA A 197 0.14 -25.12 1.30
C ALA A 197 0.63 -26.58 1.38
N GLU A 198 1.33 -27.04 0.35
CA GLU A 198 1.90 -28.37 0.29
C GLU A 198 2.98 -28.58 1.37
N LYS A 199 3.91 -27.64 1.51
CA LYS A 199 5.02 -27.72 2.48
C LYS A 199 4.55 -27.81 3.93
N TYR A 200 3.48 -27.08 4.27
CA TYR A 200 2.97 -27.01 5.65
C TYR A 200 1.74 -27.88 5.87
N GLY A 201 1.28 -28.64 4.87
CA GLY A 201 0.07 -29.46 4.97
C GLY A 201 -1.18 -28.64 5.25
N ILE A 202 -1.30 -27.44 4.64
CA ILE A 202 -2.45 -26.54 4.82
C ILE A 202 -3.51 -26.89 3.77
N GLY A 203 -4.56 -27.56 4.22
CA GLY A 203 -5.64 -28.00 3.35
C GLY A 203 -6.58 -26.90 2.89
N ARG A 204 -7.46 -27.23 1.95
CA ARG A 204 -8.47 -26.32 1.40
C ARG A 204 -9.40 -25.78 2.47
N GLU A 205 -9.94 -26.61 3.33
CA GLU A 205 -10.90 -26.22 4.36
C GLU A 205 -10.31 -25.21 5.34
N GLU A 206 -9.04 -25.39 5.74
CA GLU A 206 -8.35 -24.46 6.63
C GLU A 206 -8.14 -23.08 5.95
N GLN A 207 -7.81 -23.06 4.66
CA GLN A 207 -7.68 -21.83 3.89
C GLN A 207 -9.02 -21.10 3.75
N ASP A 208 -10.09 -21.84 3.47
CA ASP A 208 -11.43 -21.27 3.36
C ASP A 208 -11.95 -20.75 4.71
N ALA A 209 -11.66 -21.43 5.81
CA ALA A 209 -12.00 -20.96 7.16
C ALA A 209 -11.27 -19.67 7.52
N PHE A 210 -9.99 -19.54 7.17
CA PHE A 210 -9.22 -18.31 7.31
C PHE A 210 -9.82 -17.15 6.49
N ALA A 211 -10.18 -17.42 5.25
CA ALA A 211 -10.81 -16.44 4.36
C ALA A 211 -12.18 -15.99 4.87
N LEU A 212 -12.99 -16.91 5.38
CA LEU A 212 -14.27 -16.60 6.00
C LEU A 212 -14.11 -15.69 7.22
N GLN A 213 -13.13 -15.99 8.08
CA GLN A 213 -12.83 -15.13 9.23
C GLN A 213 -12.43 -13.72 8.80
N SER A 214 -11.55 -13.58 7.80
CA SER A 214 -11.14 -12.29 7.26
C SER A 214 -12.35 -11.49 6.75
N ASN A 215 -13.23 -12.10 5.94
CA ASN A 215 -14.45 -11.45 5.44
C ASN A 215 -15.40 -11.02 6.56
N ASN A 216 -15.65 -11.87 7.54
CA ASN A 216 -16.53 -11.53 8.67
C ASN A 216 -15.98 -10.33 9.47
N ARG A 217 -14.68 -10.26 9.69
CA ARG A 217 -14.01 -9.14 10.36
C ARG A 217 -14.15 -7.85 9.56
N ALA A 218 -13.88 -7.88 8.25
CA ALA A 218 -14.00 -6.70 7.40
C ALA A 218 -15.43 -6.17 7.31
N LEU A 219 -16.42 -7.04 7.17
CA LEU A 219 -17.84 -6.66 7.17
C LEU A 219 -18.26 -6.04 8.50
N ALA A 220 -17.85 -6.62 9.61
CA ALA A 220 -18.13 -6.07 10.94
C ALA A 220 -17.47 -4.69 11.12
N ALA A 221 -16.21 -4.53 10.73
CA ALA A 221 -15.48 -3.27 10.79
C ALA A 221 -16.15 -2.18 9.92
N THR A 222 -16.52 -2.52 8.69
CA THR A 222 -17.23 -1.61 7.78
C THR A 222 -18.56 -1.18 8.37
N LYS A 223 -19.38 -2.13 8.86
CA LYS A 223 -20.68 -1.86 9.48
C LYS A 223 -20.56 -0.96 10.72
N ASN A 224 -19.54 -1.17 11.51
CA ASN A 224 -19.27 -0.38 12.72
C ASN A 224 -18.58 0.97 12.43
N GLY A 225 -18.22 1.25 11.18
CA GLY A 225 -17.63 2.51 10.77
C GLY A 225 -16.17 2.69 11.20
N ILE A 226 -15.45 1.61 11.50
CA ILE A 226 -14.04 1.62 11.95
C ILE A 226 -13.16 2.36 10.95
N PHE A 227 -13.36 2.12 9.65
CA PHE A 227 -12.52 2.70 8.60
C PHE A 227 -12.79 4.18 8.27
N LYS A 228 -13.83 4.80 8.86
CA LYS A 228 -14.23 6.17 8.51
C LYS A 228 -13.15 7.21 8.80
N GLU A 229 -12.39 7.01 9.88
CA GLU A 229 -11.34 7.95 10.28
C GLU A 229 -10.08 7.85 9.40
N GLU A 230 -9.88 6.75 8.70
CA GLU A 230 -8.73 6.54 7.84
C GLU A 230 -9.01 6.78 6.35
N ILE A 231 -10.28 6.74 5.91
CA ILE A 231 -10.66 6.86 4.50
C ILE A 231 -10.84 8.32 4.08
N VAL A 232 -10.11 8.71 3.03
CA VAL A 232 -10.35 9.94 2.28
C VAL A 232 -11.18 9.62 1.06
N PRO A 233 -12.36 10.23 0.89
CA PRO A 233 -13.22 9.98 -0.25
C PRO A 233 -12.57 10.32 -1.59
N VAL A 234 -12.83 9.51 -2.60
CA VAL A 234 -12.41 9.74 -3.98
C VAL A 234 -13.62 10.09 -4.83
N GLU A 235 -13.53 11.21 -5.53
CA GLU A 235 -14.56 11.57 -6.51
C GLU A 235 -14.44 10.66 -7.73
N VAL A 236 -15.50 9.91 -8.01
CA VAL A 236 -15.58 8.98 -9.14
C VAL A 236 -16.78 9.29 -10.03
N ARG A 237 -16.63 9.01 -11.31
CA ARG A 237 -17.71 9.20 -12.29
C ARG A 237 -18.43 7.88 -12.51
N VAL A 238 -19.68 7.81 -12.11
CA VAL A 238 -20.55 6.65 -12.34
C VAL A 238 -21.62 7.05 -13.37
N LYS A 239 -21.48 6.58 -14.59
CA LYS A 239 -22.31 6.99 -15.76
C LYS A 239 -22.20 8.51 -15.99
N ARG A 240 -23.25 9.29 -15.66
CA ARG A 240 -23.28 10.75 -15.82
C ARG A 240 -23.22 11.51 -14.50
N GLU A 241 -23.15 10.81 -13.39
CA GLU A 241 -23.12 11.38 -12.05
C GLU A 241 -21.71 11.30 -11.44
N THR A 242 -21.38 12.29 -10.65
CA THR A 242 -20.19 12.29 -9.81
C THR A 242 -20.60 11.81 -8.41
N LYS A 243 -19.89 10.82 -7.86
CA LYS A 243 -20.14 10.25 -6.53
C LYS A 243 -18.86 10.25 -5.72
N GLN A 244 -19.00 10.34 -4.40
CA GLN A 244 -17.90 10.11 -3.46
C GLN A 244 -17.78 8.61 -3.21
N PHE A 245 -16.61 8.07 -3.48
CA PHE A 245 -16.26 6.69 -3.18
C PHE A 245 -15.49 6.66 -1.86
N ASP A 246 -16.12 6.17 -0.81
CA ASP A 246 -15.66 6.24 0.59
C ASP A 246 -15.83 4.93 1.36
N THR A 247 -16.16 3.84 0.68
CA THR A 247 -16.39 2.53 1.28
C THR A 247 -15.70 1.45 0.46
N ASP A 248 -14.99 0.53 1.13
CA ASP A 248 -14.30 -0.58 0.49
C ASP A 248 -15.30 -1.48 -0.25
N GLU A 249 -15.03 -1.78 -1.53
CA GLU A 249 -15.96 -2.54 -2.39
C GLU A 249 -15.87 -4.06 -2.21
N HIS A 250 -14.72 -4.56 -1.71
CA HIS A 250 -14.46 -6.00 -1.77
C HIS A 250 -15.11 -6.83 -0.66
N PRO A 251 -15.26 -6.35 0.60
CA PRO A 251 -15.86 -7.13 1.68
C PRO A 251 -17.24 -7.65 1.29
N ARG A 252 -17.45 -8.94 1.41
CA ARG A 252 -18.71 -9.59 1.00
C ARG A 252 -19.12 -10.70 1.96
N GLU A 253 -20.42 -10.89 2.09
CA GLU A 253 -20.95 -12.04 2.79
C GLU A 253 -20.56 -13.33 2.06
N THR A 254 -20.07 -14.29 2.81
CA THR A 254 -19.69 -15.62 2.31
C THR A 254 -19.90 -16.69 3.37
N SER A 255 -19.72 -17.95 3.02
CA SER A 255 -19.83 -19.08 3.92
C SER A 255 -18.86 -20.19 3.51
N MET A 256 -18.59 -21.14 4.42
CA MET A 256 -17.79 -22.32 4.10
C MET A 256 -18.37 -23.11 2.90
N GLU A 257 -19.70 -23.18 2.81
CA GLU A 257 -20.36 -23.83 1.67
C GLU A 257 -20.08 -23.12 0.34
N LEU A 258 -20.16 -21.78 0.32
CA LEU A 258 -19.89 -20.99 -0.88
C LEU A 258 -18.42 -21.04 -1.27
N LEU A 259 -17.51 -20.90 -0.31
CA LEU A 259 -16.07 -21.00 -0.53
C LEU A 259 -15.69 -22.39 -1.05
N GLY A 260 -16.21 -23.45 -0.44
CA GLY A 260 -15.96 -24.84 -0.83
C GLY A 260 -16.35 -25.19 -2.27
N LYS A 261 -17.31 -24.46 -2.87
CA LYS A 261 -17.74 -24.64 -4.27
C LYS A 261 -16.79 -23.98 -5.30
N LEU A 262 -15.88 -23.11 -4.84
CA LEU A 262 -14.99 -22.41 -5.78
C LEU A 262 -13.93 -23.37 -6.36
N PRO A 263 -13.65 -23.31 -7.67
CA PRO A 263 -12.61 -24.12 -8.28
C PRO A 263 -11.21 -23.65 -7.87
N THR A 264 -10.25 -24.55 -7.87
CA THR A 264 -8.83 -24.20 -7.73
C THR A 264 -8.35 -23.47 -8.98
N VAL A 265 -7.45 -22.49 -8.81
CA VAL A 265 -7.09 -21.55 -9.90
C VAL A 265 -5.68 -21.83 -10.45
N PHE A 266 -4.72 -22.15 -9.59
CA PHE A 266 -3.30 -22.14 -9.97
C PHE A 266 -2.70 -23.53 -10.18
N LYS A 267 -3.26 -24.56 -9.54
CA LYS A 267 -2.78 -25.93 -9.64
C LYS A 267 -3.99 -26.87 -9.76
N LYS A 268 -3.93 -27.80 -10.69
CA LYS A 268 -4.93 -28.89 -10.74
C LYS A 268 -4.85 -29.66 -9.42
N ASP A 269 -6.00 -29.90 -8.79
CA ASP A 269 -6.09 -30.53 -7.48
C ASP A 269 -5.33 -29.75 -6.36
N GLY A 270 -5.14 -28.44 -6.53
CA GLY A 270 -4.59 -27.56 -5.54
C GLY A 270 -5.60 -27.15 -4.46
N ALA A 271 -5.25 -26.18 -3.61
CA ALA A 271 -6.10 -25.70 -2.52
C ALA A 271 -6.42 -24.20 -2.64
N VAL A 272 -5.71 -23.45 -3.47
CA VAL A 272 -5.88 -22.01 -3.63
C VAL A 272 -7.00 -21.70 -4.63
N THR A 273 -7.91 -20.83 -4.20
CA THR A 273 -9.07 -20.40 -4.99
C THR A 273 -9.18 -18.87 -4.98
N ALA A 274 -10.08 -18.33 -5.80
CA ALA A 274 -10.41 -16.91 -5.75
C ALA A 274 -11.05 -16.46 -4.41
N GLY A 275 -11.49 -17.39 -3.57
CA GLY A 275 -12.10 -17.09 -2.28
C GLY A 275 -11.10 -17.03 -1.13
N ASN A 276 -9.93 -17.67 -1.26
CA ASN A 276 -8.89 -17.72 -0.24
C ASN A 276 -7.55 -17.09 -0.68
N ALA A 277 -7.58 -16.38 -1.81
CA ALA A 277 -6.53 -15.49 -2.30
C ALA A 277 -6.97 -14.03 -2.14
N SER A 278 -6.01 -13.12 -2.05
CA SER A 278 -6.31 -11.69 -2.04
C SER A 278 -6.88 -11.23 -3.40
N ALA A 279 -7.75 -10.24 -3.36
CA ALA A 279 -8.32 -9.66 -4.57
C ALA A 279 -7.35 -8.69 -5.25
N ILE A 280 -7.42 -8.64 -6.58
CA ILE A 280 -6.83 -7.59 -7.41
C ILE A 280 -7.64 -6.32 -7.19
N THR A 281 -7.00 -5.22 -6.83
CA THR A 281 -7.68 -4.01 -6.36
C THR A 281 -6.88 -2.73 -6.61
N ASP A 282 -7.53 -1.59 -6.40
CA ASP A 282 -7.02 -0.25 -6.65
C ASP A 282 -7.11 0.58 -5.37
N ALA A 283 -6.03 1.23 -4.94
CA ALA A 283 -6.04 2.17 -3.81
C ALA A 283 -4.78 3.03 -3.71
N GLY A 284 -4.85 4.03 -2.83
CA GLY A 284 -3.72 4.81 -2.34
C GLY A 284 -3.73 4.92 -0.82
N ALA A 285 -2.56 5.05 -0.21
CA ALA A 285 -2.39 5.33 1.22
C ALA A 285 -1.16 6.21 1.44
N ALA A 286 -1.23 7.13 2.39
CA ALA A 286 -0.10 7.98 2.74
C ALA A 286 -0.07 8.27 4.24
N LEU A 287 1.15 8.39 4.77
CA LEU A 287 1.43 8.77 6.15
C LEU A 287 2.35 10.00 6.14
N VAL A 288 2.19 10.88 7.11
CA VAL A 288 3.14 11.95 7.40
C VAL A 288 4.04 11.49 8.54
N ILE A 289 5.33 11.45 8.25
CA ILE A 289 6.36 10.99 9.19
C ILE A 289 7.26 12.17 9.50
N MET A 290 7.48 12.42 10.79
CA MET A 290 8.27 13.55 11.27
C MET A 290 9.34 13.10 12.26
N SER A 291 10.37 13.97 12.46
CA SER A 291 11.18 13.87 13.67
C SER A 291 10.30 14.16 14.88
N ALA A 292 10.54 13.48 16.00
CA ALA A 292 9.78 13.73 17.24
C ALA A 292 9.94 15.18 17.72
N GLU A 293 11.07 15.80 17.44
CA GLU A 293 11.38 17.20 17.71
C GLU A 293 10.46 18.11 16.89
N LYS A 294 10.34 17.86 15.59
CA LYS A 294 9.49 18.65 14.69
C LYS A 294 8.00 18.49 15.03
N ALA A 295 7.57 17.29 15.35
CA ALA A 295 6.19 17.05 15.79
C ALA A 295 5.86 17.85 17.06
N ARG A 296 6.81 17.90 18.03
CA ARG A 296 6.66 18.67 19.27
C ARG A 296 6.65 20.18 19.02
N GLU A 297 7.57 20.67 18.16
CA GLU A 297 7.63 22.09 17.74
C GLU A 297 6.28 22.53 17.16
N LEU A 298 5.68 21.67 16.33
CA LEU A 298 4.40 21.92 15.71
C LEU A 298 3.19 21.63 16.62
N GLY A 299 3.40 21.16 17.86
CA GLY A 299 2.31 20.78 18.77
C GLY A 299 1.44 19.63 18.22
N LEU A 300 1.98 18.79 17.36
CA LEU A 300 1.28 17.62 16.83
C LEU A 300 1.46 16.43 17.75
N LYS A 301 0.36 15.73 18.03
CA LYS A 301 0.39 14.49 18.81
C LYS A 301 0.72 13.34 17.86
N PRO A 302 1.82 12.59 18.08
CA PRO A 302 2.09 11.39 17.30
C PRO A 302 1.01 10.32 17.48
N MET A 303 0.61 9.68 16.39
CA MET A 303 -0.20 8.46 16.40
C MET A 303 0.64 7.26 16.84
N ALA A 304 1.88 7.18 16.32
CA ALA A 304 2.79 6.07 16.60
C ALA A 304 4.25 6.51 16.47
N ARG A 305 5.15 5.74 17.09
CA ARG A 305 6.61 5.85 16.95
C ARG A 305 7.15 4.65 16.17
N ILE A 306 7.99 4.88 15.18
CA ILE A 306 8.64 3.83 14.41
C ILE A 306 9.89 3.34 15.16
N LYS A 307 9.75 2.29 15.95
CA LYS A 307 10.86 1.70 16.72
C LYS A 307 11.92 1.10 15.82
N ALA A 308 11.52 0.16 14.96
CA ALA A 308 12.41 -0.55 14.05
C ALA A 308 11.71 -0.99 12.76
N TYR A 309 12.51 -1.35 11.79
CA TYR A 309 12.11 -1.98 10.54
C TYR A 309 13.19 -2.98 10.13
N ALA A 310 12.78 -4.00 9.37
CA ALA A 310 13.67 -4.98 8.80
C ALA A 310 13.15 -5.52 7.47
N ALA A 311 14.01 -6.21 6.74
CA ALA A 311 13.67 -6.96 5.55
C ALA A 311 14.29 -8.35 5.62
N GLY A 312 13.60 -9.34 5.07
CA GLY A 312 14.06 -10.70 4.93
C GLY A 312 13.90 -11.18 3.49
N GLY A 313 14.84 -11.97 2.99
CA GLY A 313 14.74 -12.70 1.74
C GLY A 313 14.55 -14.19 2.02
N VAL A 314 13.86 -14.86 1.12
CA VAL A 314 13.64 -16.31 1.11
C VAL A 314 13.71 -16.80 -0.32
N ASP A 315 13.67 -18.11 -0.53
CA ASP A 315 13.49 -18.69 -1.86
C ASP A 315 12.21 -18.10 -2.50
N PRO A 316 12.29 -17.55 -3.72
CA PRO A 316 11.14 -17.01 -4.42
C PRO A 316 9.95 -17.97 -4.55
N ALA A 317 10.21 -19.28 -4.63
CA ALA A 317 9.16 -20.30 -4.62
C ALA A 317 8.26 -20.28 -3.37
N TYR A 318 8.74 -19.66 -2.31
CA TYR A 318 8.04 -19.50 -1.01
C TYR A 318 7.98 -18.04 -0.59
N MET A 319 7.88 -17.10 -1.54
CA MET A 319 8.03 -15.65 -1.30
C MET A 319 7.20 -15.13 -0.12
N GLY A 320 6.01 -15.69 0.11
CA GLY A 320 5.11 -15.29 1.18
C GLY A 320 5.67 -15.51 2.59
N LEU A 321 6.64 -16.42 2.75
CA LEU A 321 7.33 -16.65 4.02
C LEU A 321 8.41 -15.58 4.32
N GLY A 322 8.67 -14.64 3.42
CA GLY A 322 9.60 -13.53 3.65
C GLY A 322 9.25 -12.66 4.87
N VAL A 323 7.99 -12.68 5.30
CA VAL A 323 7.52 -12.08 6.54
C VAL A 323 8.25 -12.66 7.76
N VAL A 324 8.53 -13.97 7.77
CA VAL A 324 9.14 -14.66 8.90
C VAL A 324 10.53 -14.11 9.26
N PRO A 325 11.53 -14.10 8.35
CA PRO A 325 12.85 -13.55 8.67
C PRO A 325 12.79 -12.04 8.93
N ALA A 326 11.90 -11.28 8.29
CA ALA A 326 11.75 -9.86 8.55
C ALA A 326 11.26 -9.60 9.99
N THR A 327 10.24 -10.33 10.44
CA THR A 327 9.68 -10.23 11.79
C THR A 327 10.71 -10.65 12.84
N ARG A 328 11.39 -11.78 12.66
CA ARG A 328 12.46 -12.23 13.58
C ARG A 328 13.55 -11.15 13.75
N LYS A 329 13.99 -10.54 12.64
CA LYS A 329 14.99 -9.44 12.67
C LYS A 329 14.48 -8.19 13.39
N VAL A 330 13.19 -7.84 13.25
CA VAL A 330 12.62 -6.68 13.96
C VAL A 330 12.55 -6.94 15.46
N LEU A 331 12.11 -8.12 15.87
CA LEU A 331 12.05 -8.52 17.28
C LEU A 331 13.47 -8.53 17.90
N GLU A 332 14.46 -9.11 17.21
CA GLU A 332 15.87 -9.08 17.64
C GLU A 332 16.38 -7.65 17.81
N LYS A 333 16.18 -6.77 16.81
CA LYS A 333 16.60 -5.36 16.89
C LYS A 333 15.98 -4.57 18.03
N THR A 334 14.77 -4.93 18.43
CA THR A 334 14.03 -4.21 19.48
C THR A 334 14.17 -4.83 20.85
N GLY A 335 14.69 -6.06 20.94
CA GLY A 335 14.70 -6.85 22.17
C GLY A 335 13.31 -7.29 22.62
N LEU A 336 12.29 -7.20 21.75
CA LEU A 336 10.92 -7.59 22.04
C LEU A 336 10.67 -9.04 21.64
N THR A 337 9.64 -9.62 22.24
CA THR A 337 9.06 -10.91 21.90
C THR A 337 7.62 -10.71 21.38
N LEU A 338 7.04 -11.73 20.78
CA LEU A 338 5.63 -11.66 20.36
C LEU A 338 4.63 -11.48 21.52
N LYS A 339 5.03 -11.81 22.75
CA LYS A 339 4.20 -11.57 23.93
C LYS A 339 4.05 -10.08 24.27
N ASP A 340 5.02 -9.29 23.83
CA ASP A 340 5.05 -7.84 24.05
C ASP A 340 4.28 -7.08 22.95
N ILE A 341 3.68 -7.82 21.98
CA ILE A 341 2.94 -7.24 20.86
C ILE A 341 1.44 -7.34 21.13
N ASP A 342 0.76 -6.19 21.09
CA ASP A 342 -0.68 -6.10 21.30
C ASP A 342 -1.46 -6.32 20.01
N TYR A 343 -0.99 -5.78 18.88
CA TYR A 343 -1.65 -5.88 17.57
C TYR A 343 -0.66 -6.21 16.46
N THR A 344 -1.12 -6.98 15.48
CA THR A 344 -0.36 -7.36 14.30
C THR A 344 -1.20 -7.17 13.05
N GLU A 345 -0.69 -6.40 12.10
CA GLU A 345 -1.21 -6.35 10.74
C GLU A 345 -0.31 -7.20 9.83
N LEU A 346 -0.82 -8.31 9.37
CA LEU A 346 -0.19 -9.24 8.43
C LEU A 346 -0.89 -9.14 7.08
N ASN A 347 -0.17 -8.84 6.00
CA ASN A 347 -0.76 -8.89 4.67
C ASN A 347 -1.22 -10.32 4.33
N GLU A 348 -2.48 -10.46 3.98
CA GLU A 348 -3.10 -11.70 3.55
C GLU A 348 -3.03 -11.79 2.01
N ALA A 349 -1.83 -12.00 1.45
CA ALA A 349 -1.72 -12.21 0.01
C ALA A 349 -2.44 -13.50 -0.41
N PHE A 350 -2.34 -14.53 0.42
CA PHE A 350 -3.04 -15.81 0.30
C PHE A 350 -3.29 -16.40 1.70
N ALA A 351 -4.35 -17.18 1.87
CA ALA A 351 -4.63 -17.82 3.14
C ALA A 351 -3.51 -18.78 3.58
N SER A 352 -3.01 -19.64 2.67
CA SER A 352 -1.91 -20.57 3.00
C SER A 352 -0.63 -19.83 3.38
N GLN A 353 -0.31 -18.70 2.74
CA GLN A 353 0.82 -17.86 3.10
C GLN A 353 0.66 -17.30 4.51
N SER A 354 -0.52 -16.76 4.82
CA SER A 354 -0.80 -16.19 6.15
C SER A 354 -0.72 -17.25 7.24
N ILE A 355 -1.36 -18.39 7.03
CA ILE A 355 -1.33 -19.54 7.97
C ILE A 355 0.10 -20.05 8.16
N GLY A 356 0.90 -20.15 7.07
CA GLY A 356 2.32 -20.53 7.14
C GLY A 356 3.13 -19.57 8.01
N CYS A 357 2.96 -18.27 7.83
CA CYS A 357 3.61 -17.25 8.67
C CYS A 357 3.15 -17.30 10.13
N ILE A 358 1.85 -17.51 10.35
CA ILE A 358 1.26 -17.64 11.70
C ILE A 358 1.86 -18.83 12.43
N ARG A 359 1.98 -20.00 11.77
CA ARG A 359 2.58 -21.20 12.34
C ARG A 359 4.06 -21.04 12.66
N GLU A 360 4.82 -20.39 11.75
CA GLU A 360 6.26 -20.16 11.91
C GLU A 360 6.61 -19.18 13.03
N LEU A 361 5.78 -18.17 13.23
CA LEU A 361 6.01 -17.10 14.19
C LEU A 361 5.24 -17.29 15.50
N GLY A 362 4.14 -18.02 15.48
CA GLY A 362 3.27 -18.15 16.63
C GLY A 362 2.41 -16.90 16.88
N PHE A 363 1.92 -16.26 15.81
CA PHE A 363 1.03 -15.11 15.96
C PHE A 363 -0.29 -15.49 16.64
N ASP A 364 -0.72 -14.64 17.55
CA ASP A 364 -2.03 -14.74 18.19
C ASP A 364 -3.12 -14.17 17.25
N MET A 365 -4.01 -15.04 16.80
CA MET A 365 -5.09 -14.67 15.88
C MET A 365 -6.15 -13.75 16.52
N SER A 366 -6.21 -13.68 17.84
CA SER A 366 -7.08 -12.71 18.54
C SER A 366 -6.53 -11.28 18.49
N LYS A 367 -5.25 -11.12 18.12
CA LYS A 367 -4.52 -9.85 17.99
C LYS A 367 -4.06 -9.57 16.56
N THR A 368 -4.37 -10.44 15.60
CA THR A 368 -3.88 -10.32 14.21
C THR A 368 -5.03 -10.01 13.28
N ASN A 369 -4.87 -8.98 12.44
CA ASN A 369 -5.84 -8.54 11.42
C ASN A 369 -7.26 -8.41 11.98
N LEU A 370 -7.42 -7.58 13.01
CA LEU A 370 -8.70 -7.46 13.74
C LEU A 370 -9.87 -7.05 12.84
N TYR A 371 -9.61 -6.35 11.76
CA TYR A 371 -10.60 -5.81 10.83
C TYR A 371 -10.55 -6.44 9.44
N GLY A 372 -10.00 -7.65 9.33
CA GLY A 372 -9.76 -8.32 8.05
C GLY A 372 -8.45 -7.87 7.40
N GLY A 373 -8.15 -8.42 6.24
CA GLY A 373 -6.88 -8.18 5.54
C GLY A 373 -7.00 -8.25 4.03
N GLY A 374 -5.92 -8.61 3.34
CA GLY A 374 -5.86 -8.60 1.88
C GLY A 374 -6.88 -9.50 1.19
N ILE A 375 -7.32 -10.58 1.81
CA ILE A 375 -8.34 -11.49 1.27
C ILE A 375 -9.71 -10.80 1.23
N SER A 376 -10.07 -10.10 2.29
CA SER A 376 -11.39 -9.48 2.45
C SER A 376 -11.45 -8.04 1.98
N LEU A 377 -10.39 -7.25 2.17
CA LEU A 377 -10.32 -5.84 1.79
C LEU A 377 -9.72 -5.62 0.40
N GLY A 378 -8.85 -6.54 -0.06
CA GLY A 378 -8.10 -6.40 -1.29
C GLY A 378 -6.61 -6.10 -1.07
N HIS A 379 -5.83 -6.29 -2.14
CA HIS A 379 -4.38 -6.17 -2.11
C HIS A 379 -3.84 -5.33 -3.27
N PRO A 380 -4.03 -4.01 -3.26
CA PRO A 380 -3.39 -3.12 -4.22
C PRO A 380 -1.89 -3.10 -3.92
N ILE A 381 -1.10 -3.88 -4.69
CA ILE A 381 0.23 -4.39 -4.29
C ILE A 381 1.20 -3.31 -3.84
N GLY A 382 1.34 -2.19 -4.54
CA GLY A 382 2.22 -1.09 -4.15
C GLY A 382 1.72 -0.27 -2.96
N CYS A 383 0.41 -0.27 -2.73
CA CYS A 383 -0.25 0.47 -1.66
C CYS A 383 -0.30 -0.28 -0.33
N THR A 384 -0.48 -1.61 -0.36
CA THR A 384 -0.83 -2.41 0.82
C THR A 384 0.10 -2.21 2.01
N GLY A 385 1.42 -2.11 1.78
CA GLY A 385 2.37 -1.91 2.88
C GLY A 385 2.16 -0.59 3.64
N ALA A 386 1.66 0.45 2.99
CA ALA A 386 1.27 1.70 3.64
C ALA A 386 -0.14 1.60 4.24
N ARG A 387 -1.07 0.93 3.55
CA ARG A 387 -2.44 0.72 4.01
C ARG A 387 -2.49 0.03 5.38
N ILE A 388 -1.77 -1.08 5.54
CA ILE A 388 -1.77 -1.81 6.83
C ILE A 388 -1.16 -0.98 7.96
N LEU A 389 -0.18 -0.11 7.66
CA LEU A 389 0.37 0.82 8.64
C LEU A 389 -0.62 1.93 9.01
N VAL A 390 -1.43 2.41 8.07
CA VAL A 390 -2.51 3.38 8.35
C VAL A 390 -3.52 2.75 9.29
N THR A 391 -4.05 1.58 8.96
CA THR A 391 -5.02 0.86 9.80
C THR A 391 -4.45 0.62 11.20
N LEU A 392 -3.23 0.06 11.30
CA LEU A 392 -2.58 -0.20 12.58
C LEU A 392 -2.40 1.07 13.44
N ALA A 393 -2.01 2.20 12.80
CA ALA A 393 -1.83 3.46 13.52
C ALA A 393 -3.15 4.07 14.03
N HIS A 394 -4.27 3.75 13.41
CA HIS A 394 -5.61 4.13 13.87
C HIS A 394 -6.14 3.25 15.00
N ASP A 395 -5.67 1.99 15.09
CA ASP A 395 -6.04 1.04 16.14
C ASP A 395 -5.32 1.28 17.46
N MET A 396 -4.17 1.93 17.42
CA MET A 396 -3.31 2.23 18.60
C MET A 396 -3.81 3.44 19.35
#